data_212d6b546ea86717f0ea3759d051d75e
#
_entry.id   212d6b546ea86717f0ea3759d051d75e
#
_cell.length_a   1.000
_cell.length_b   1.000
_cell.length_c   1.000
_cell.angle_alpha   90.00
_cell.angle_beta   90.00
_cell.angle_gamma   90.00
#
_symmetry.space_group_name_H-M   'P 1'
#
loop_
_entity.id
_entity.type
_entity.pdbx_description
1 polymer ?
#
loop_
_entity_poly.entity_id
_entity_poly.type
_entity_poly.pdbx_seq_one_letter_code
_entity_poly.pdbx_strand_id
1 'polypeptide(L)'
;MVDFEEIEEVYKKLEGKLTRDDFKSKVEEKVTMMNGLCDSKTAAMLVASEFGLNETIKIRDMTGDKGNVVFIAKVISVGDIREFTRDNDTIGRVVNLTLADDTGSSGAALWDEACDLVKIGDIKVGQSLKVKGYIKAGQRGLEVNVGKGGSIEHVEKEVPVSIKPLKINETKPGMNGLNIVGRVIDIGKVRTFARKDGTTGKVTNVTIGDETGKIRLVLWDGKAESPGFNVGDTVEITNAYARENTFSNQTELNLGSGSGIAKSNCVVDYSEALTPISDIGINQAYSVAGHVSGIDEIREFERQDGTKSKVSNIYISDDTGRIRVALWGEHAELVNEVDIGSEIRIIDAYAKSGRNEEVELSAGARTRIQIIRK
;
A
#
# COMPACT_ATOMS: atom_id res chain seq x y z
N MET A 1 -42.22 -12.49 -28.23
CA MET A 1 -43.06 -11.87 -27.19
C MET A 1 -42.33 -12.08 -25.88
N VAL A 2 -41.97 -11.00 -25.21
CA VAL A 2 -41.21 -11.07 -23.95
C VAL A 2 -42.10 -11.57 -22.85
N ASP A 3 -41.66 -12.63 -22.16
CA ASP A 3 -42.36 -13.10 -20.95
C ASP A 3 -42.11 -12.14 -19.81
N PHE A 4 -43.20 -11.55 -19.27
CA PHE A 4 -43.08 -10.53 -18.22
C PHE A 4 -42.58 -11.12 -16.89
N GLU A 5 -42.86 -12.40 -16.62
CA GLU A 5 -42.39 -13.05 -15.39
C GLU A 5 -40.85 -13.04 -15.28
N GLU A 6 -40.15 -13.18 -16.43
CA GLU A 6 -38.68 -13.15 -16.48
C GLU A 6 -38.08 -11.77 -16.19
N ILE A 7 -38.82 -10.67 -16.42
CA ILE A 7 -38.36 -9.29 -16.27
C ILE A 7 -39.03 -8.51 -15.13
N GLU A 8 -39.95 -9.17 -14.40
CA GLU A 8 -40.73 -8.53 -13.33
C GLU A 8 -39.87 -8.00 -12.19
N GLU A 9 -38.80 -8.72 -11.81
CA GLU A 9 -37.88 -8.27 -10.78
C GLU A 9 -37.12 -6.98 -11.18
N VAL A 10 -36.83 -6.83 -12.46
CA VAL A 10 -36.19 -5.60 -12.99
C VAL A 10 -37.19 -4.46 -13.00
N TYR A 11 -38.45 -4.74 -13.40
CA TYR A 11 -39.53 -3.76 -13.40
C TYR A 11 -39.84 -3.21 -11.99
N LYS A 12 -39.90 -4.07 -10.98
CA LYS A 12 -40.14 -3.64 -9.58
C LYS A 12 -39.15 -2.58 -9.11
N LYS A 13 -37.94 -2.59 -9.61
CA LYS A 13 -36.91 -1.55 -9.32
C LYS A 13 -37.16 -0.24 -10.07
N LEU A 14 -38.04 -0.25 -11.10
CA LEU A 14 -38.43 0.92 -11.93
C LEU A 14 -39.81 1.46 -11.58
N GLU A 15 -40.51 0.85 -10.63
CA GLU A 15 -41.83 1.23 -10.23
C GLU A 15 -41.89 2.71 -9.81
N GLY A 16 -42.76 3.49 -10.42
CA GLY A 16 -42.83 4.96 -10.26
C GLY A 16 -42.04 5.76 -11.29
N LYS A 17 -41.15 5.13 -12.07
CA LYS A 17 -40.44 5.80 -13.19
C LYS A 17 -40.99 5.45 -14.57
N LEU A 18 -41.57 4.25 -14.70
CA LEU A 18 -42.18 3.74 -15.93
C LEU A 18 -43.41 2.94 -15.60
N THR A 19 -44.40 2.95 -16.52
CA THR A 19 -45.52 2.02 -16.43
C THR A 19 -45.07 0.62 -16.85
N ARG A 20 -45.80 -0.41 -16.43
CA ARG A 20 -45.53 -1.81 -16.80
C ARG A 20 -45.53 -2.02 -18.31
N ASP A 21 -46.48 -1.40 -19.00
CA ASP A 21 -46.67 -1.55 -20.43
C ASP A 21 -45.56 -0.83 -21.20
N ASP A 22 -45.18 0.39 -20.77
CA ASP A 22 -44.06 1.12 -21.37
C ASP A 22 -42.72 0.38 -21.19
N PHE A 23 -42.51 -0.22 -20.01
CA PHE A 23 -41.32 -1.01 -19.75
C PHE A 23 -41.25 -2.23 -20.68
N LYS A 24 -42.33 -2.97 -20.77
CA LYS A 24 -42.43 -4.16 -21.64
C LYS A 24 -42.20 -3.79 -23.11
N SER A 25 -42.82 -2.72 -23.59
CA SER A 25 -42.65 -2.21 -24.98
C SER A 25 -41.19 -1.86 -25.27
N LYS A 26 -40.53 -1.15 -24.35
CA LYS A 26 -39.12 -0.79 -24.50
C LYS A 26 -38.18 -2.02 -24.49
N VAL A 27 -38.49 -3.02 -23.68
CA VAL A 27 -37.71 -4.28 -23.66
C VAL A 27 -37.88 -5.01 -24.99
N GLU A 28 -39.08 -5.12 -25.55
CA GLU A 28 -39.34 -5.75 -26.84
C GLU A 28 -38.66 -5.00 -27.99
N GLU A 29 -38.70 -3.67 -27.97
CA GLU A 29 -37.97 -2.84 -28.91
C GLU A 29 -36.47 -3.08 -28.86
N LYS A 30 -35.88 -3.18 -27.64
CA LYS A 30 -34.46 -3.43 -27.43
C LYS A 30 -34.03 -4.79 -27.94
N VAL A 31 -34.81 -5.85 -27.66
CA VAL A 31 -34.57 -7.21 -28.17
C VAL A 31 -34.59 -7.20 -29.70
N THR A 32 -35.53 -6.48 -30.28
CA THR A 32 -35.69 -6.39 -31.76
C THR A 32 -34.52 -5.62 -32.38
N MET A 33 -34.11 -4.49 -31.80
CA MET A 33 -32.94 -3.71 -32.27
C MET A 33 -31.64 -4.50 -32.22
N MET A 34 -31.47 -5.38 -31.26
CA MET A 34 -30.27 -6.22 -31.13
C MET A 34 -30.33 -7.52 -31.92
N ASN A 35 -31.34 -7.70 -32.81
CA ASN A 35 -31.47 -8.86 -33.69
C ASN A 35 -31.31 -10.22 -32.99
N GLY A 36 -31.81 -10.37 -31.76
CA GLY A 36 -31.72 -11.59 -30.99
C GLY A 36 -30.35 -11.86 -30.33
N LEU A 37 -29.43 -10.89 -30.34
CA LEU A 37 -28.14 -10.98 -29.66
C LEU A 37 -28.26 -10.85 -28.14
N CYS A 38 -29.40 -10.43 -27.61
CA CYS A 38 -29.66 -10.40 -26.17
C CYS A 38 -31.01 -11.07 -25.85
N ASP A 39 -31.08 -11.70 -24.69
CA ASP A 39 -32.32 -12.24 -24.12
C ASP A 39 -33.18 -11.12 -23.48
N SER A 40 -34.43 -11.45 -23.13
CA SER A 40 -35.36 -10.51 -22.53
C SER A 40 -34.85 -9.91 -21.23
N LYS A 41 -34.12 -10.67 -20.43
CA LYS A 41 -33.58 -10.21 -19.13
C LYS A 41 -32.43 -9.20 -19.35
N THR A 42 -31.55 -9.46 -20.30
CA THR A 42 -30.48 -8.52 -20.68
C THR A 42 -31.06 -7.23 -21.27
N ALA A 43 -32.07 -7.35 -22.15
CA ALA A 43 -32.74 -6.17 -22.70
C ALA A 43 -33.45 -5.36 -21.59
N ALA A 44 -34.10 -6.00 -20.63
CA ALA A 44 -34.73 -5.36 -19.47
C ALA A 44 -33.68 -4.62 -18.60
N MET A 45 -32.51 -5.19 -18.40
CA MET A 45 -31.41 -4.54 -17.67
C MET A 45 -30.88 -3.32 -18.44
N LEU A 46 -30.77 -3.39 -19.77
CA LEU A 46 -30.37 -2.26 -20.60
C LEU A 46 -31.40 -1.12 -20.52
N VAL A 47 -32.70 -1.43 -20.62
CA VAL A 47 -33.78 -0.46 -20.40
C VAL A 47 -33.70 0.14 -19.01
N ALA A 48 -33.52 -0.70 -17.99
CA ALA A 48 -33.40 -0.24 -16.60
C ALA A 48 -32.20 0.70 -16.42
N SER A 49 -31.08 0.42 -17.08
CA SER A 49 -29.89 1.28 -17.09
C SER A 49 -30.17 2.65 -17.73
N GLU A 50 -30.95 2.72 -18.80
CA GLU A 50 -31.36 3.98 -19.45
C GLU A 50 -32.21 4.86 -18.52
N PHE A 51 -32.98 4.24 -17.60
CA PHE A 51 -33.76 4.93 -16.57
C PHE A 51 -33.02 5.13 -15.24
N GLY A 52 -31.68 4.95 -15.26
CA GLY A 52 -30.80 5.25 -14.12
C GLY A 52 -30.76 4.14 -13.06
N LEU A 53 -31.29 2.95 -13.35
CA LEU A 53 -31.15 1.75 -12.55
C LEU A 53 -29.89 0.97 -12.99
N ASN A 54 -28.74 1.52 -12.68
CA ASN A 54 -27.51 0.75 -12.77
C ASN A 54 -27.39 -0.11 -11.52
N GLU A 55 -27.27 -1.42 -11.66
CA GLU A 55 -26.93 -2.27 -10.52
C GLU A 55 -25.60 -1.83 -9.96
N THR A 56 -25.62 -1.43 -8.69
CA THR A 56 -24.39 -1.11 -7.98
C THR A 56 -23.71 -2.41 -7.58
N ILE A 57 -22.42 -2.53 -7.89
CA ILE A 57 -21.58 -3.64 -7.44
C ILE A 57 -20.81 -3.25 -6.18
N LYS A 58 -20.36 -4.23 -5.45
CA LYS A 58 -19.43 -4.04 -4.34
C LYS A 58 -17.99 -3.95 -4.86
N ILE A 59 -17.13 -3.25 -4.10
CA ILE A 59 -15.73 -3.07 -4.51
C ILE A 59 -15.02 -4.42 -4.66
N ARG A 60 -15.27 -5.41 -3.80
CA ARG A 60 -14.69 -6.76 -3.93
C ARG A 60 -15.08 -7.49 -5.21
N ASP A 61 -16.23 -7.14 -5.80
CA ASP A 61 -16.76 -7.80 -7.00
C ASP A 61 -16.30 -7.10 -8.30
N MET A 62 -15.43 -6.09 -8.17
CA MET A 62 -14.80 -5.44 -9.31
C MET A 62 -13.74 -6.37 -9.92
N THR A 63 -13.88 -6.63 -11.22
CA THR A 63 -12.95 -7.44 -12.00
C THR A 63 -12.53 -6.66 -13.26
N GLY A 64 -11.32 -6.90 -13.75
CA GLY A 64 -10.76 -6.13 -14.87
C GLY A 64 -11.48 -6.29 -16.21
N ASP A 65 -12.34 -7.30 -16.35
CA ASP A 65 -13.17 -7.62 -17.51
C ASP A 65 -14.53 -6.91 -17.53
N LYS A 66 -14.96 -6.31 -16.42
CA LYS A 66 -16.30 -5.69 -16.29
C LYS A 66 -16.48 -4.37 -17.06
N GLY A 67 -15.40 -3.71 -17.50
CA GLY A 67 -15.49 -2.45 -18.23
C GLY A 67 -16.15 -1.33 -17.41
N ASN A 68 -17.41 -0.96 -17.73
CA ASN A 68 -18.15 0.06 -16.99
C ASN A 68 -18.75 -0.50 -15.70
N VAL A 69 -18.60 0.24 -14.62
CA VAL A 69 -19.13 -0.13 -13.29
C VAL A 69 -19.85 1.04 -12.64
N VAL A 70 -20.82 0.70 -11.78
CA VAL A 70 -21.46 1.64 -10.87
C VAL A 70 -21.38 1.06 -9.47
N PHE A 71 -20.92 1.86 -8.52
CA PHE A 71 -20.81 1.43 -7.13
C PHE A 71 -21.03 2.61 -6.18
N ILE A 72 -21.30 2.30 -4.93
CA ILE A 72 -21.49 3.30 -3.88
C ILE A 72 -20.39 3.08 -2.84
N ALA A 73 -19.65 4.14 -2.56
CA ALA A 73 -18.51 4.07 -1.65
C ALA A 73 -18.31 5.40 -0.89
N LYS A 74 -17.61 5.33 0.21
CA LYS A 74 -17.18 6.48 1.01
C LYS A 74 -15.80 6.95 0.56
N VAL A 75 -15.60 8.25 0.51
CA VAL A 75 -14.29 8.86 0.21
C VAL A 75 -13.39 8.73 1.43
N ILE A 76 -12.30 7.99 1.28
CA ILE A 76 -11.29 7.75 2.34
C ILE A 76 -10.13 8.74 2.22
N SER A 77 -9.69 9.02 0.99
CA SER A 77 -8.67 10.02 0.75
C SER A 77 -8.88 10.74 -0.58
N VAL A 78 -8.38 11.97 -0.64
CA VAL A 78 -8.37 12.81 -1.84
C VAL A 78 -6.93 13.24 -2.07
N GLY A 79 -6.39 12.94 -3.24
CA GLY A 79 -5.05 13.37 -3.65
C GLY A 79 -5.02 14.78 -4.21
N ASP A 80 -3.83 15.24 -4.57
CA ASP A 80 -3.64 16.52 -5.24
C ASP A 80 -4.03 16.44 -6.72
N ILE A 81 -4.62 17.54 -7.25
CA ILE A 81 -4.88 17.68 -8.68
C ILE A 81 -3.53 17.88 -9.39
N ARG A 82 -3.25 17.05 -10.38
CA ARG A 82 -2.05 17.13 -11.20
C ARG A 82 -2.42 17.48 -12.63
N GLU A 83 -1.65 18.38 -13.21
CA GLU A 83 -1.71 18.74 -14.61
C GLU A 83 -0.60 18.03 -15.39
N PHE A 84 -0.88 17.69 -16.62
CA PHE A 84 0.10 17.09 -17.53
C PHE A 84 -0.23 17.47 -18.98
N THR A 85 0.78 17.51 -19.84
CA THR A 85 0.61 17.74 -21.27
C THR A 85 0.32 16.42 -21.97
N ARG A 86 -0.72 16.37 -22.79
CA ARG A 86 -1.04 15.24 -23.67
C ARG A 86 -0.23 15.31 -24.97
N ASP A 87 -0.20 14.21 -25.70
CA ASP A 87 0.51 14.11 -26.99
C ASP A 87 0.02 15.12 -28.05
N ASN A 88 -1.18 15.65 -27.89
CA ASN A 88 -1.76 16.71 -28.76
C ASN A 88 -1.61 18.12 -28.17
N ASP A 89 -0.64 18.34 -27.32
CA ASP A 89 -0.34 19.63 -26.63
C ASP A 89 -1.47 20.21 -25.78
N THR A 90 -2.54 19.46 -25.51
CA THR A 90 -3.58 19.90 -24.57
C THR A 90 -3.22 19.56 -23.13
N ILE A 91 -3.63 20.42 -22.20
CA ILE A 91 -3.45 20.16 -20.77
C ILE A 91 -4.54 19.20 -20.28
N GLY A 92 -4.12 18.08 -19.71
CA GLY A 92 -4.97 17.15 -18.99
C GLY A 92 -4.86 17.38 -17.48
N ARG A 93 -5.91 17.07 -16.74
CA ARG A 93 -5.94 17.11 -15.28
C ARG A 93 -6.35 15.74 -14.74
N VAL A 94 -5.79 15.34 -13.63
CA VAL A 94 -6.17 14.12 -12.92
C VAL A 94 -6.05 14.31 -11.41
N VAL A 95 -7.02 13.79 -10.67
CA VAL A 95 -6.94 13.64 -9.22
C VAL A 95 -7.33 12.22 -8.84
N ASN A 96 -6.60 11.65 -7.91
CA ASN A 96 -6.86 10.29 -7.44
C ASN A 96 -7.59 10.33 -6.10
N LEU A 97 -8.62 9.50 -5.99
CA LEU A 97 -9.35 9.26 -4.75
C LEU A 97 -9.10 7.84 -4.28
N THR A 98 -9.22 7.61 -3.00
CA THR A 98 -9.46 6.29 -2.43
C THR A 98 -10.91 6.23 -1.99
N LEU A 99 -11.63 5.25 -2.51
CA LEU A 99 -13.03 4.97 -2.22
C LEU A 99 -13.15 3.62 -1.51
N ALA A 100 -14.02 3.50 -0.52
CA ALA A 100 -14.22 2.25 0.21
C ALA A 100 -15.69 1.98 0.52
N ASP A 101 -16.04 0.70 0.59
CA ASP A 101 -17.32 0.20 1.09
C ASP A 101 -17.09 -0.84 2.21
N ASP A 102 -18.12 -1.56 2.61
CA ASP A 102 -18.07 -2.64 3.60
C ASP A 102 -17.31 -3.89 3.13
N THR A 103 -16.82 -3.91 1.89
CA THR A 103 -16.16 -5.07 1.29
C THR A 103 -14.69 -4.83 0.91
N GLY A 104 -14.26 -3.57 0.82
CA GLY A 104 -12.89 -3.23 0.47
C GLY A 104 -12.70 -1.77 0.07
N SER A 105 -11.53 -1.49 -0.52
CA SER A 105 -11.20 -0.18 -1.07
C SER A 105 -10.72 -0.28 -2.51
N SER A 106 -10.89 0.79 -3.29
CA SER A 106 -10.44 0.93 -4.67
C SER A 106 -9.92 2.33 -4.94
N GLY A 107 -8.90 2.46 -5.79
CA GLY A 107 -8.50 3.72 -6.37
C GLY A 107 -9.53 4.19 -7.40
N ALA A 108 -9.76 5.50 -7.46
CA ALA A 108 -10.53 6.12 -8.53
C ALA A 108 -9.78 7.34 -9.07
N ALA A 109 -9.58 7.41 -10.38
CA ALA A 109 -8.98 8.55 -11.06
C ALA A 109 -10.07 9.41 -11.70
N LEU A 110 -10.18 10.66 -11.25
CA LEU A 110 -11.07 11.66 -11.85
C LEU A 110 -10.27 12.44 -12.88
N TRP A 111 -10.80 12.54 -14.08
CA TRP A 111 -10.14 13.19 -15.21
C TRP A 111 -10.81 14.49 -15.60
N ASP A 112 -10.02 15.49 -15.95
CA ASP A 112 -10.40 16.77 -16.54
C ASP A 112 -11.51 17.51 -15.77
N GLU A 113 -12.72 17.60 -16.31
CA GLU A 113 -13.87 18.28 -15.69
C GLU A 113 -14.26 17.65 -14.35
N ALA A 114 -14.08 16.34 -14.19
CA ALA A 114 -14.36 15.67 -12.93
C ALA A 114 -13.43 16.13 -11.79
N CYS A 115 -12.23 16.66 -12.10
CA CYS A 115 -11.35 17.26 -11.11
C CYS A 115 -11.94 18.52 -10.46
N ASP A 116 -12.82 19.22 -11.16
CA ASP A 116 -13.41 20.47 -10.65
C ASP A 116 -14.28 20.20 -9.43
N LEU A 117 -14.90 19.02 -9.30
CA LEU A 117 -15.65 18.61 -8.11
C LEU A 117 -14.79 18.62 -6.85
N VAL A 118 -13.53 18.23 -6.97
CA VAL A 118 -12.56 18.31 -5.86
C VAL A 118 -12.13 19.75 -5.63
N LYS A 119 -11.86 20.51 -6.72
CA LYS A 119 -11.40 21.89 -6.65
C LYS A 119 -12.40 22.83 -5.96
N ILE A 120 -13.68 22.67 -6.25
CA ILE A 120 -14.76 23.47 -5.62
C ILE A 120 -15.14 22.95 -4.22
N GLY A 121 -14.54 21.84 -3.78
CA GLY A 121 -14.81 21.24 -2.47
C GLY A 121 -16.13 20.49 -2.39
N ASP A 122 -16.67 20.07 -3.51
CA ASP A 122 -17.86 19.22 -3.60
C ASP A 122 -17.53 17.77 -3.17
N ILE A 123 -16.32 17.28 -3.47
CA ILE A 123 -15.82 15.98 -3.00
C ILE A 123 -14.86 16.18 -1.84
N LYS A 124 -15.19 15.59 -0.68
CA LYS A 124 -14.39 15.61 0.57
C LYS A 124 -14.30 14.24 1.20
N VAL A 125 -13.25 14.04 1.98
CA VAL A 125 -13.10 12.85 2.81
C VAL A 125 -14.30 12.69 3.74
N GLY A 126 -14.81 11.47 3.83
CA GLY A 126 -15.96 11.10 4.65
C GLY A 126 -17.31 11.10 3.92
N GLN A 127 -17.42 11.69 2.74
CA GLN A 127 -18.67 11.69 1.96
C GLN A 127 -18.93 10.34 1.30
N SER A 128 -20.21 10.00 1.16
CA SER A 128 -20.68 8.82 0.42
C SER A 128 -21.05 9.24 -1.01
N LEU A 129 -20.48 8.54 -1.98
CA LEU A 129 -20.65 8.82 -3.40
C LEU A 129 -21.14 7.59 -4.16
N LYS A 130 -22.06 7.80 -5.12
CA LYS A 130 -22.34 6.86 -6.18
C LYS A 130 -21.47 7.22 -7.37
N VAL A 131 -20.61 6.31 -7.78
CA VAL A 131 -19.61 6.51 -8.81
C VAL A 131 -19.90 5.61 -10.00
N LYS A 132 -19.96 6.20 -11.19
CA LYS A 132 -19.98 5.49 -12.47
C LYS A 132 -18.67 5.74 -13.18
N GLY A 133 -17.95 4.68 -13.53
CA GLY A 133 -16.67 4.79 -14.19
C GLY A 133 -16.30 3.51 -14.94
N TYR A 134 -15.14 3.55 -15.58
CA TYR A 134 -14.57 2.42 -16.32
C TYR A 134 -13.40 1.81 -15.54
N ILE A 135 -13.44 0.50 -15.32
CA ILE A 135 -12.33 -0.22 -14.68
C ILE A 135 -11.20 -0.39 -15.68
N LYS A 136 -10.00 -0.02 -15.26
CA LYS A 136 -8.75 -0.26 -15.99
C LYS A 136 -7.76 -0.99 -15.10
N ALA A 137 -7.14 -2.02 -15.63
CA ALA A 137 -5.97 -2.62 -15.01
C ALA A 137 -4.78 -1.67 -15.21
N GLY A 138 -4.30 -1.09 -14.12
CA GLY A 138 -3.11 -0.23 -14.10
C GLY A 138 -1.90 -0.96 -13.52
N GLN A 139 -0.76 -0.29 -13.45
CA GLN A 139 0.45 -0.82 -12.81
C GLN A 139 0.27 -1.08 -11.30
N ARG A 140 -0.77 -0.53 -10.70
CA ARG A 140 -1.07 -0.58 -9.25
C ARG A 140 -2.35 -1.35 -8.92
N GLY A 141 -2.82 -2.24 -9.84
CA GLY A 141 -4.07 -2.97 -9.68
C GLY A 141 -5.24 -2.34 -10.45
N LEU A 142 -6.45 -2.72 -10.07
CA LEU A 142 -7.66 -2.19 -10.68
C LEU A 142 -7.91 -0.74 -10.20
N GLU A 143 -8.17 0.14 -11.12
CA GLU A 143 -8.50 1.54 -10.87
C GLU A 143 -9.76 1.92 -11.65
N VAL A 144 -10.67 2.65 -11.02
CA VAL A 144 -11.88 3.14 -11.67
C VAL A 144 -11.61 4.53 -12.24
N ASN A 145 -11.73 4.66 -13.54
CA ASN A 145 -11.51 5.91 -14.25
C ASN A 145 -12.85 6.61 -14.48
N VAL A 146 -12.98 7.83 -13.98
CA VAL A 146 -14.14 8.68 -14.13
C VAL A 146 -13.77 9.86 -15.06
N GLY A 147 -14.17 9.76 -16.29
CA GLY A 147 -13.96 10.76 -17.35
C GLY A 147 -15.26 11.09 -18.07
N LYS A 148 -15.19 11.45 -19.36
CA LYS A 148 -16.31 11.88 -20.23
C LYS A 148 -17.44 10.84 -20.37
N GLY A 149 -17.87 10.11 -19.58
CA GLY A 149 -18.97 9.13 -19.60
C GLY A 149 -19.21 8.56 -18.24
N GLY A 150 -18.39 8.99 -17.27
CA GLY A 150 -18.57 8.70 -15.87
C GLY A 150 -19.44 9.75 -15.19
N SER A 151 -19.92 9.44 -14.00
CA SER A 151 -20.63 10.38 -13.14
C SER A 151 -20.30 10.14 -11.67
N ILE A 152 -20.44 11.19 -10.89
CA ILE A 152 -20.35 11.15 -9.43
C ILE A 152 -21.59 11.85 -8.89
N GLU A 153 -22.27 11.17 -7.99
CA GLU A 153 -23.48 11.67 -7.34
C GLU A 153 -23.32 11.48 -5.82
N HIS A 154 -23.75 12.48 -5.04
CA HIS A 154 -23.79 12.36 -3.59
C HIS A 154 -24.89 11.39 -3.15
N VAL A 155 -24.60 10.61 -2.11
CA VAL A 155 -25.55 9.69 -1.50
C VAL A 155 -25.76 10.14 -0.05
N GLU A 156 -27.02 10.43 0.31
CA GLU A 156 -27.37 10.85 1.68
C GLU A 156 -27.10 9.75 2.72
N LYS A 157 -27.27 8.48 2.30
CA LYS A 157 -27.04 7.34 3.19
C LYS A 157 -25.54 7.15 3.42
N GLU A 158 -25.14 7.20 4.67
CA GLU A 158 -23.77 6.88 5.06
C GLU A 158 -23.40 5.44 4.66
N VAL A 159 -22.31 5.31 3.89
CA VAL A 159 -21.78 4.01 3.50
C VAL A 159 -20.92 3.46 4.64
N PRO A 160 -21.27 2.31 5.21
CA PRO A 160 -20.41 1.65 6.18
C PRO A 160 -19.12 1.21 5.49
N VAL A 161 -18.01 1.51 6.12
CA VAL A 161 -16.68 1.10 5.65
C VAL A 161 -16.16 0.07 6.62
N SER A 162 -15.91 -1.13 6.12
CA SER A 162 -15.22 -2.19 6.86
C SER A 162 -13.91 -2.49 6.15
N ILE A 163 -12.93 -1.66 6.38
CA ILE A 163 -11.57 -1.93 5.92
C ILE A 163 -10.92 -2.80 7.00
N LYS A 164 -10.98 -4.12 6.82
CA LYS A 164 -10.19 -5.02 7.67
C LYS A 164 -8.72 -4.87 7.27
N PRO A 165 -7.87 -4.37 8.16
CA PRO A 165 -6.46 -4.28 7.86
C PRO A 165 -5.87 -5.66 7.55
N LEU A 166 -5.06 -5.74 6.50
CA LEU A 166 -4.29 -6.92 6.19
C LEU A 166 -3.14 -7.05 7.19
N LYS A 167 -2.82 -8.27 7.58
CA LYS A 167 -1.65 -8.53 8.42
C LYS A 167 -0.37 -8.43 7.60
N ILE A 168 0.71 -8.02 8.26
CA ILE A 168 2.00 -7.79 7.59
C ILE A 168 2.52 -9.07 6.92
N ASN A 169 2.39 -10.24 7.57
CA ASN A 169 2.83 -11.52 7.00
C ASN A 169 1.99 -12.00 5.80
N GLU A 170 0.79 -11.44 5.59
CA GLU A 170 -0.06 -11.74 4.45
C GLU A 170 0.31 -10.89 3.21
N THR A 171 1.15 -9.85 3.40
CA THR A 171 1.53 -8.93 2.33
C THR A 171 2.52 -9.60 1.37
N LYS A 172 2.19 -9.59 0.07
CA LYS A 172 3.01 -10.16 -1.00
C LYS A 172 3.33 -9.12 -2.06
N PRO A 173 4.50 -9.22 -2.74
CA PRO A 173 4.81 -8.36 -3.89
C PRO A 173 3.70 -8.42 -4.95
N GLY A 174 3.39 -7.26 -5.54
CA GLY A 174 2.33 -7.11 -6.54
C GLY A 174 0.93 -6.82 -5.99
N MET A 175 0.72 -6.95 -4.70
CA MET A 175 -0.55 -6.57 -4.07
C MET A 175 -0.76 -5.05 -4.08
N ASN A 176 -2.01 -4.63 -4.26
CA ASN A 176 -2.44 -3.23 -4.33
C ASN A 176 -3.69 -3.01 -3.47
N GLY A 177 -3.99 -1.74 -3.17
CA GLY A 177 -5.15 -1.40 -2.35
C GLY A 177 -5.03 -1.88 -0.90
N LEU A 178 -3.80 -2.02 -0.41
CA LEU A 178 -3.54 -2.58 0.91
C LEU A 178 -3.85 -1.58 2.02
N ASN A 179 -4.58 -2.06 3.02
CA ASN A 179 -4.84 -1.34 4.26
C ASN A 179 -4.16 -2.10 5.38
N ILE A 180 -3.25 -1.43 6.09
CA ILE A 180 -2.41 -2.04 7.12
C ILE A 180 -2.37 -1.12 8.32
N VAL A 181 -2.48 -1.71 9.52
CA VAL A 181 -2.24 -1.01 10.78
C VAL A 181 -0.97 -1.59 11.38
N GLY A 182 -0.04 -0.72 11.75
CA GLY A 182 1.24 -1.15 12.29
C GLY A 182 1.83 -0.15 13.26
N ARG A 183 2.61 -0.64 14.22
CA ARG A 183 3.39 0.20 15.13
C ARG A 183 4.68 0.63 14.43
N VAL A 184 5.02 1.91 14.51
CA VAL A 184 6.27 2.47 13.99
C VAL A 184 7.42 1.99 14.87
N ILE A 185 8.34 1.23 14.26
CA ILE A 185 9.49 0.63 14.94
C ILE A 185 10.73 1.50 14.73
N ASP A 186 10.86 2.04 13.52
CA ASP A 186 12.02 2.84 13.13
C ASP A 186 11.65 3.84 12.03
N ILE A 187 12.34 5.00 12.05
CA ILE A 187 12.26 6.03 11.01
C ILE A 187 13.68 6.34 10.58
N GLY A 188 14.01 5.95 9.36
CA GLY A 188 15.34 6.16 8.77
C GLY A 188 15.65 7.63 8.46
N LYS A 189 16.93 7.94 8.27
CA LYS A 189 17.37 9.28 7.84
C LYS A 189 16.79 9.61 6.46
N VAL A 190 16.34 10.84 6.26
CA VAL A 190 15.90 11.36 4.96
C VAL A 190 17.11 11.45 4.03
N ARG A 191 16.97 10.90 2.82
CA ARG A 191 17.97 10.96 1.77
C ARG A 191 17.43 11.74 0.58
N THR A 192 18.30 12.52 -0.05
CA THR A 192 17.99 13.24 -1.29
C THR A 192 18.55 12.49 -2.49
N PHE A 193 17.88 12.57 -3.63
CA PHE A 193 18.33 12.00 -4.89
C PHE A 193 17.88 12.88 -6.07
N ALA A 194 18.64 12.84 -7.17
CA ALA A 194 18.26 13.52 -8.40
C ALA A 194 17.24 12.66 -9.19
N ARG A 195 16.15 13.27 -9.63
CA ARG A 195 15.19 12.65 -10.54
C ARG A 195 15.66 12.79 -12.00
N LYS A 196 15.08 11.98 -12.88
CA LYS A 196 15.38 12.00 -14.32
C LYS A 196 15.02 13.34 -14.99
N ASP A 197 14.07 14.07 -14.43
CA ASP A 197 13.65 15.41 -14.87
C ASP A 197 14.52 16.56 -14.33
N GLY A 198 15.60 16.24 -13.61
CA GLY A 198 16.53 17.21 -13.00
C GLY A 198 16.05 17.76 -11.65
N THR A 199 14.87 17.42 -11.18
CA THR A 199 14.41 17.85 -9.85
C THR A 199 15.01 17.00 -8.74
N THR A 200 15.00 17.52 -7.50
CA THR A 200 15.45 16.78 -6.32
C THR A 200 14.29 16.10 -5.64
N GLY A 201 14.40 14.80 -5.43
CA GLY A 201 13.46 14.02 -4.62
C GLY A 201 14.01 13.74 -3.23
N LYS A 202 13.11 13.45 -2.29
CA LYS A 202 13.45 13.02 -0.93
C LYS A 202 12.79 11.67 -0.64
N VAL A 203 13.49 10.82 0.09
CA VAL A 203 12.99 9.49 0.47
C VAL A 203 13.42 9.14 1.88
N THR A 204 12.53 8.56 2.65
CA THR A 204 12.87 7.87 3.90
C THR A 204 12.18 6.52 3.97
N ASN A 205 12.77 5.62 4.75
CA ASN A 205 12.20 4.31 5.03
C ASN A 205 11.71 4.31 6.48
N VAL A 206 10.50 3.83 6.67
CA VAL A 206 9.91 3.61 7.99
C VAL A 206 9.71 2.10 8.15
N THR A 207 10.11 1.53 9.26
CA THR A 207 9.77 0.14 9.59
C THR A 207 8.54 0.15 10.48
N ILE A 208 7.51 -0.57 10.08
CA ILE A 208 6.31 -0.80 10.87
C ILE A 208 6.15 -2.28 11.17
N GLY A 209 5.53 -2.60 12.29
CA GLY A 209 5.30 -3.99 12.72
C GLY A 209 3.91 -4.20 13.32
N ASP A 210 3.43 -5.41 13.20
CA ASP A 210 2.27 -5.95 13.91
C ASP A 210 2.65 -7.26 14.60
N GLU A 211 1.72 -7.97 15.19
CA GLU A 211 1.96 -9.24 15.88
C GLU A 211 2.42 -10.37 14.95
N THR A 212 2.37 -10.17 13.62
CA THR A 212 2.75 -11.16 12.62
C THR A 212 4.13 -10.93 12.01
N GLY A 213 4.69 -9.73 12.19
CA GLY A 213 6.00 -9.39 11.68
C GLY A 213 6.23 -7.91 11.47
N LYS A 214 7.20 -7.60 10.62
CA LYS A 214 7.54 -6.22 10.27
C LYS A 214 7.70 -6.05 8.76
N ILE A 215 7.45 -4.83 8.27
CA ILE A 215 7.59 -4.48 6.86
C ILE A 215 8.14 -3.06 6.73
N ARG A 216 8.88 -2.83 5.66
CA ARG A 216 9.37 -1.49 5.30
C ARG A 216 8.29 -0.74 4.56
N LEU A 217 8.07 0.51 4.94
CA LEU A 217 7.26 1.50 4.26
C LEU A 217 8.16 2.59 3.70
N VAL A 218 8.04 2.86 2.41
CA VAL A 218 8.81 3.90 1.72
C VAL A 218 7.97 5.17 1.61
N LEU A 219 8.48 6.26 2.19
CA LEU A 219 7.86 7.58 2.11
C LEU A 219 8.67 8.49 1.18
N TRP A 220 7.96 9.30 0.40
CA TRP A 220 8.54 10.18 -0.59
C TRP A 220 8.21 11.64 -0.31
N ASP A 221 9.15 12.53 -0.65
CA ASP A 221 9.02 14.00 -0.64
C ASP A 221 8.50 14.56 0.68
N GLY A 222 7.40 15.33 0.69
CA GLY A 222 6.87 15.95 1.89
C GLY A 222 6.53 14.95 3.01
N LYS A 223 6.07 13.73 2.66
CA LYS A 223 5.85 12.67 3.66
C LYS A 223 7.17 12.12 4.22
N ALA A 224 8.25 12.17 3.46
CA ALA A 224 9.57 11.77 3.94
C ALA A 224 10.15 12.78 4.92
N GLU A 225 9.92 14.09 4.69
CA GLU A 225 10.42 15.16 5.55
C GLU A 225 9.63 15.31 6.84
N SER A 226 8.32 15.14 6.76
CA SER A 226 7.41 15.31 7.91
C SER A 226 6.34 14.22 7.89
N PRO A 227 6.66 13.04 8.39
CA PRO A 227 5.74 11.90 8.34
C PRO A 227 4.50 12.09 9.23
N GLY A 228 4.51 13.01 10.20
CA GLY A 228 3.39 13.29 11.10
C GLY A 228 3.23 12.29 12.25
N PHE A 229 4.20 11.40 12.44
CA PHE A 229 4.23 10.40 13.52
C PHE A 229 5.67 10.15 13.99
N ASN A 230 5.82 9.47 15.12
CA ASN A 230 7.10 9.15 15.74
C ASN A 230 7.26 7.63 15.95
N VAL A 231 8.47 7.21 16.27
CA VAL A 231 8.74 5.82 16.71
C VAL A 231 7.88 5.53 17.96
N GLY A 232 7.21 4.38 17.94
CA GLY A 232 6.28 3.95 18.99
C GLY A 232 4.81 4.28 18.71
N ASP A 233 4.52 5.21 17.81
CA ASP A 233 3.13 5.49 17.38
C ASP A 233 2.57 4.32 16.54
N THR A 234 1.27 4.13 16.60
CA THR A 234 0.56 3.28 15.65
C THR A 234 0.10 4.13 14.47
N VAL A 235 0.27 3.61 13.26
CA VAL A 235 -0.19 4.23 12.02
C VAL A 235 -1.14 3.31 11.27
N GLU A 236 -2.15 3.93 10.66
CA GLU A 236 -3.07 3.31 9.73
C GLU A 236 -2.71 3.76 8.32
N ILE A 237 -2.44 2.79 7.47
CA ILE A 237 -2.07 2.97 6.07
C ILE A 237 -3.24 2.51 5.21
N THR A 238 -3.64 3.35 4.26
CA THR A 238 -4.73 3.04 3.33
C THR A 238 -4.25 3.08 1.89
N ASN A 239 -4.73 2.13 1.10
CA ASN A 239 -4.45 2.03 -0.33
C ASN A 239 -2.95 2.02 -0.68
N ALA A 240 -2.14 1.34 0.11
CA ALA A 240 -0.74 1.10 -0.21
C ALA A 240 -0.59 0.02 -1.29
N TYR A 241 0.59 -0.08 -1.87
CA TYR A 241 0.94 -1.19 -2.75
C TYR A 241 2.27 -1.82 -2.30
N ALA A 242 2.36 -3.14 -2.47
CA ALA A 242 3.54 -3.91 -2.13
C ALA A 242 4.36 -4.24 -3.38
N ARG A 243 5.67 -4.11 -3.28
CA ARG A 243 6.60 -4.55 -4.32
C ARG A 243 7.83 -5.22 -3.70
N GLU A 244 8.55 -5.95 -4.50
CA GLU A 244 9.84 -6.49 -4.11
C GLU A 244 10.93 -5.42 -4.25
N ASN A 245 11.75 -5.30 -3.22
CA ASN A 245 12.93 -4.46 -3.26
C ASN A 245 14.06 -5.23 -3.95
N THR A 246 14.52 -4.74 -5.09
CA THR A 246 15.53 -5.40 -5.94
C THR A 246 16.90 -5.60 -5.29
N PHE A 247 17.20 -4.85 -4.21
CA PHE A 247 18.49 -4.96 -3.50
C PHE A 247 18.45 -5.94 -2.32
N SER A 248 17.28 -6.15 -1.72
CA SER A 248 17.14 -6.98 -0.52
C SER A 248 16.25 -8.20 -0.73
N ASN A 249 15.60 -8.33 -1.88
CA ASN A 249 14.58 -9.34 -2.21
C ASN A 249 13.47 -9.42 -1.14
N GLN A 250 13.24 -8.32 -0.42
CA GLN A 250 12.19 -8.23 0.61
C GLN A 250 11.00 -7.45 0.08
N THR A 251 9.81 -7.84 0.52
CA THR A 251 8.59 -7.07 0.26
C THR A 251 8.64 -5.73 1.00
N GLU A 252 8.31 -4.66 0.32
CA GLU A 252 8.16 -3.32 0.91
C GLU A 252 6.84 -2.69 0.49
N LEU A 253 6.28 -1.85 1.37
CA LEU A 253 5.11 -1.03 1.10
C LEU A 253 5.52 0.31 0.50
N ASN A 254 4.74 0.77 -0.45
CA ASN A 254 4.89 2.07 -1.06
C ASN A 254 3.55 2.81 -1.06
N LEU A 255 3.61 4.11 -0.85
CA LEU A 255 2.45 4.98 -0.95
C LEU A 255 2.37 5.60 -2.34
N GLY A 256 1.22 5.44 -2.98
CA GLY A 256 0.87 6.12 -4.22
C GLY A 256 0.22 7.47 -3.97
N SER A 257 -0.19 8.15 -5.05
CA SER A 257 -0.88 9.45 -4.97
C SER A 257 -2.24 9.40 -4.27
N GLY A 258 -2.91 8.25 -4.28
CA GLY A 258 -4.18 8.02 -3.56
C GLY A 258 -4.02 7.28 -2.24
N SER A 259 -2.79 7.08 -1.75
CA SER A 259 -2.57 6.40 -0.48
C SER A 259 -2.58 7.38 0.69
N GLY A 260 -3.23 6.97 1.79
CA GLY A 260 -3.24 7.67 3.07
C GLY A 260 -2.29 7.04 4.07
N ILE A 261 -1.80 7.85 5.02
CA ILE A 261 -1.17 7.40 6.25
C ILE A 261 -1.53 8.39 7.35
N ALA A 262 -2.00 7.89 8.48
CA ALA A 262 -2.38 8.69 9.62
C ALA A 262 -2.06 7.97 10.93
N LYS A 263 -1.89 8.74 12.02
CA LYS A 263 -1.82 8.16 13.37
C LYS A 263 -3.14 7.49 13.70
N SER A 264 -3.06 6.34 14.34
CA SER A 264 -4.20 5.57 14.83
C SER A 264 -4.12 5.39 16.35
N ASN A 265 -5.28 5.36 16.99
CA ASN A 265 -5.38 5.05 18.42
C ASN A 265 -5.47 3.53 18.68
N CYS A 266 -5.41 2.72 17.63
CA CYS A 266 -5.36 1.27 17.79
C CYS A 266 -4.10 0.84 18.53
N VAL A 267 -4.24 -0.11 19.43
CA VAL A 267 -3.08 -0.74 20.08
C VAL A 267 -2.62 -1.89 19.16
N VAL A 268 -1.37 -1.84 18.73
CA VAL A 268 -0.72 -2.89 17.98
C VAL A 268 0.36 -3.51 18.84
N ASP A 269 0.23 -4.79 19.11
CA ASP A 269 1.24 -5.55 19.84
C ASP A 269 2.30 -6.04 18.83
N TYR A 270 3.51 -5.52 18.99
CA TYR A 270 4.66 -5.93 18.19
C TYR A 270 5.80 -6.29 19.13
N SER A 271 6.34 -7.47 18.94
CA SER A 271 7.58 -7.92 19.56
C SER A 271 8.58 -8.35 18.47
N GLU A 272 9.83 -7.92 18.61
CA GLU A 272 10.89 -8.38 17.69
C GLU A 272 11.13 -9.87 17.88
N ALA A 273 10.94 -10.64 16.82
CA ALA A 273 11.27 -12.06 16.81
C ALA A 273 12.80 -12.21 16.79
N LEU A 274 13.34 -12.87 17.81
CA LEU A 274 14.76 -13.18 17.91
C LEU A 274 15.01 -14.61 17.42
N THR A 275 16.02 -14.76 16.59
CA THR A 275 16.43 -16.08 16.06
C THR A 275 17.58 -16.62 16.89
N PRO A 276 17.51 -17.88 17.39
CA PRO A 276 18.65 -18.56 18.00
C PRO A 276 19.85 -18.58 17.04
N ILE A 277 21.06 -18.42 17.59
CA ILE A 277 22.28 -18.36 16.76
C ILE A 277 22.46 -19.63 15.95
N SER A 278 22.08 -20.80 16.49
CA SER A 278 22.15 -22.08 15.78
C SER A 278 21.30 -22.14 14.52
N ASP A 279 20.24 -21.34 14.42
CA ASP A 279 19.23 -21.39 13.35
C ASP A 279 19.50 -20.38 12.24
N ILE A 280 20.63 -19.64 12.33
CA ILE A 280 20.98 -18.61 11.36
C ILE A 280 21.53 -19.26 10.09
N GLY A 281 20.80 -19.10 8.98
CA GLY A 281 21.28 -19.44 7.64
C GLY A 281 21.84 -18.21 6.91
N ILE A 282 22.43 -18.39 5.73
CA ILE A 282 22.96 -17.31 4.90
C ILE A 282 21.89 -16.67 4.01
N ASN A 283 22.19 -15.46 3.49
CA ASN A 283 21.41 -14.73 2.48
C ASN A 283 20.08 -14.13 2.97
N GLN A 284 19.92 -13.92 4.26
CA GLN A 284 18.79 -13.19 4.81
C GLN A 284 19.17 -12.40 6.07
N ALA A 285 18.29 -11.51 6.53
CA ALA A 285 18.50 -10.71 7.72
C ALA A 285 17.89 -11.39 8.95
N TYR A 286 18.59 -11.33 10.08
CA TYR A 286 18.14 -11.88 11.36
C TYR A 286 18.25 -10.86 12.47
N SER A 287 17.38 -11.01 13.45
CA SER A 287 17.46 -10.32 14.73
C SER A 287 17.86 -11.31 15.81
N VAL A 288 18.91 -11.00 16.55
CA VAL A 288 19.51 -11.87 17.55
C VAL A 288 19.73 -11.13 18.87
N ALA A 289 19.75 -11.85 19.96
CA ALA A 289 20.20 -11.35 21.25
C ALA A 289 21.24 -12.29 21.83
N GLY A 290 22.16 -11.75 22.60
CA GLY A 290 23.19 -12.56 23.26
C GLY A 290 24.16 -11.70 24.04
N HIS A 291 25.15 -12.36 24.64
CA HIS A 291 26.22 -11.71 25.36
C HIS A 291 27.45 -11.53 24.47
N VAL A 292 28.11 -10.38 24.59
CA VAL A 292 29.39 -10.15 23.94
C VAL A 292 30.44 -11.10 24.51
N SER A 293 31.00 -11.97 23.64
CA SER A 293 31.98 -13.00 24.01
C SER A 293 33.35 -12.79 23.38
N GLY A 294 33.52 -11.69 22.62
CA GLY A 294 34.79 -11.29 22.04
C GLY A 294 34.64 -9.95 21.32
N ILE A 295 35.73 -9.20 21.26
CA ILE A 295 35.79 -7.86 20.67
C ILE A 295 37.09 -7.76 19.89
N ASP A 296 37.03 -7.34 18.61
CA ASP A 296 38.18 -7.03 17.79
C ASP A 296 38.39 -5.50 17.72
N GLU A 297 39.61 -5.09 17.39
CA GLU A 297 39.95 -3.69 17.19
C GLU A 297 39.26 -3.06 15.96
N ILE A 298 39.04 -1.74 16.01
CA ILE A 298 38.56 -0.97 14.87
C ILE A 298 39.64 -0.90 13.80
N ARG A 299 39.27 -1.16 12.55
CA ARG A 299 40.11 -1.00 11.36
C ARG A 299 39.52 0.06 10.45
N GLU A 300 40.33 1.01 10.04
CA GLU A 300 39.96 1.99 9.03
C GLU A 300 40.44 1.52 7.64
N PHE A 301 39.62 1.77 6.64
CA PHE A 301 39.97 1.48 5.24
C PHE A 301 39.33 2.51 4.31
N GLU A 302 39.91 2.63 3.13
CA GLU A 302 39.38 3.48 2.06
C GLU A 302 38.51 2.63 1.11
N ARG A 303 37.34 3.11 0.77
CA ARG A 303 36.43 2.50 -0.22
C ARG A 303 36.93 2.84 -1.62
N GLN A 304 36.41 2.12 -2.62
CA GLN A 304 36.71 2.33 -4.04
C GLN A 304 36.36 3.74 -4.54
N ASP A 305 35.40 4.40 -3.87
CA ASP A 305 34.99 5.78 -4.15
C ASP A 305 35.83 6.85 -3.44
N GLY A 306 36.95 6.45 -2.77
CA GLY A 306 37.82 7.34 -2.02
C GLY A 306 37.31 7.74 -0.64
N THR A 307 36.13 7.25 -0.21
CA THR A 307 35.60 7.55 1.13
C THR A 307 36.25 6.67 2.20
N LYS A 308 36.60 7.24 3.34
CA LYS A 308 37.06 6.48 4.51
C LYS A 308 35.89 5.79 5.20
N SER A 309 36.11 4.58 5.64
CA SER A 309 35.10 3.80 6.39
C SER A 309 35.80 3.01 7.49
N LYS A 310 35.02 2.56 8.47
CA LYS A 310 35.48 1.75 9.60
C LYS A 310 34.80 0.42 9.63
N VAL A 311 35.49 -0.58 10.13
CA VAL A 311 34.93 -1.89 10.46
C VAL A 311 35.55 -2.42 11.74
N SER A 312 34.75 -2.99 12.59
CA SER A 312 35.19 -3.81 13.74
C SER A 312 34.39 -5.09 13.78
N ASN A 313 34.74 -6.00 14.68
CA ASN A 313 33.94 -7.20 14.88
C ASN A 313 33.69 -7.40 16.38
N ILE A 314 32.53 -7.94 16.67
CA ILE A 314 32.24 -8.53 17.96
C ILE A 314 31.84 -9.98 17.74
N TYR A 315 31.95 -10.77 18.78
CA TYR A 315 31.39 -12.10 18.85
C TYR A 315 30.30 -12.08 19.88
N ILE A 316 29.12 -12.60 19.54
CA ILE A 316 28.01 -12.76 20.48
C ILE A 316 27.71 -14.24 20.66
N SER A 317 27.25 -14.57 21.85
CA SER A 317 26.85 -15.94 22.20
C SER A 317 25.51 -15.92 22.87
N ASP A 318 24.69 -16.92 22.55
CA ASP A 318 23.46 -17.28 23.28
C ASP A 318 23.60 -18.76 23.78
N ASP A 319 22.52 -19.33 24.28
CA ASP A 319 22.49 -20.73 24.76
C ASP A 319 22.68 -21.75 23.63
N THR A 320 22.58 -21.33 22.36
CA THR A 320 22.58 -22.21 21.19
C THR A 320 23.88 -22.16 20.38
N GLY A 321 24.64 -21.07 20.52
CA GLY A 321 25.87 -20.93 19.75
C GLY A 321 26.60 -19.60 19.95
N ARG A 322 27.61 -19.44 19.08
CA ARG A 322 28.42 -18.22 19.00
C ARG A 322 28.53 -17.77 17.54
N ILE A 323 28.38 -16.48 17.28
CA ILE A 323 28.48 -15.93 15.92
C ILE A 323 29.31 -14.66 15.91
N ARG A 324 30.05 -14.47 14.81
CA ARG A 324 30.77 -13.24 14.52
C ARG A 324 29.82 -12.21 13.91
N VAL A 325 29.93 -10.96 14.35
CA VAL A 325 29.19 -9.82 13.82
C VAL A 325 30.17 -8.76 13.32
N ALA A 326 30.20 -8.53 12.01
CA ALA A 326 30.97 -7.47 11.40
C ALA A 326 30.18 -6.14 11.49
N LEU A 327 30.73 -5.17 12.20
CA LEU A 327 30.14 -3.85 12.47
C LEU A 327 30.72 -2.82 11.48
N TRP A 328 29.87 -2.26 10.63
CA TRP A 328 30.30 -1.34 9.57
C TRP A 328 29.93 0.11 9.86
N GLY A 329 30.83 1.03 9.49
CA GLY A 329 30.61 2.49 9.59
C GLY A 329 30.43 2.94 11.03
N GLU A 330 29.33 3.61 11.35
CA GLU A 330 29.03 4.11 12.69
C GLU A 330 28.93 2.98 13.73
N HIS A 331 28.49 1.79 13.34
CA HIS A 331 28.42 0.64 14.26
C HIS A 331 29.80 0.14 14.70
N ALA A 332 30.86 0.42 13.97
CA ALA A 332 32.21 0.00 14.35
C ALA A 332 32.64 0.58 15.70
N GLU A 333 32.09 1.73 16.10
CA GLU A 333 32.41 2.37 17.39
C GLU A 333 31.79 1.64 18.58
N LEU A 334 30.83 0.72 18.36
CA LEU A 334 30.18 -0.04 19.43
C LEU A 334 31.20 -0.77 20.32
N VAL A 335 32.33 -1.17 19.78
CA VAL A 335 33.41 -1.87 20.53
C VAL A 335 33.99 -1.02 21.66
N ASN A 336 33.83 0.31 21.60
CA ASN A 336 34.23 1.24 22.64
C ASN A 336 33.15 1.40 23.74
N GLU A 337 31.94 0.90 23.49
CA GLU A 337 30.77 1.07 24.35
C GLU A 337 30.38 -0.20 25.11
N VAL A 338 30.85 -1.36 24.66
CA VAL A 338 30.52 -2.67 25.23
C VAL A 338 31.75 -3.38 25.78
N ASP A 339 31.54 -4.21 26.80
CA ASP A 339 32.53 -5.10 27.39
C ASP A 339 32.16 -6.57 27.14
N ILE A 340 33.09 -7.48 27.38
CA ILE A 340 32.79 -8.94 27.42
C ILE A 340 31.76 -9.17 28.52
N GLY A 341 30.67 -9.84 28.18
CA GLY A 341 29.55 -10.10 29.07
C GLY A 341 28.38 -9.09 28.89
N SER A 342 28.59 -7.98 28.18
CA SER A 342 27.48 -7.05 27.86
C SER A 342 26.37 -7.78 27.12
N GLU A 343 25.12 -7.60 27.54
CA GLU A 343 23.95 -8.13 26.87
C GLU A 343 23.48 -7.15 25.78
N ILE A 344 23.43 -7.64 24.54
CA ILE A 344 23.06 -6.83 23.38
C ILE A 344 21.99 -7.51 22.54
N ARG A 345 21.24 -6.69 21.83
CA ARG A 345 20.30 -7.10 20.80
C ARG A 345 20.70 -6.46 19.48
N ILE A 346 20.83 -7.27 18.45
CA ILE A 346 21.17 -6.85 17.08
C ILE A 346 19.96 -7.17 16.20
N ILE A 347 19.40 -6.15 15.57
CA ILE A 347 18.16 -6.23 14.81
C ILE A 347 18.48 -6.00 13.34
N ASP A 348 18.01 -6.89 12.47
CA ASP A 348 18.18 -6.85 11.02
C ASP A 348 19.64 -6.87 10.54
N ALA A 349 20.47 -7.72 11.13
CA ALA A 349 21.81 -8.00 10.62
C ALA A 349 21.75 -9.04 9.49
N TYR A 350 22.44 -8.77 8.40
CA TYR A 350 22.43 -9.65 7.23
C TYR A 350 23.43 -10.79 7.41
N ALA A 351 22.95 -12.04 7.29
CA ALA A 351 23.79 -13.21 7.38
C ALA A 351 24.40 -13.56 6.02
N LYS A 352 25.69 -13.77 6.00
CA LYS A 352 26.48 -14.16 4.83
C LYS A 352 27.55 -15.18 5.18
N SER A 353 28.14 -15.79 4.16
CA SER A 353 29.34 -16.61 4.34
C SER A 353 30.53 -15.71 4.71
N GLY A 354 31.12 -15.97 5.84
CA GLY A 354 32.30 -15.33 6.36
C GLY A 354 33.59 -16.02 5.89
N ARG A 355 34.69 -15.75 6.60
CA ARG A 355 35.96 -16.46 6.40
C ARG A 355 35.80 -17.92 6.85
N ASN A 356 36.39 -18.84 6.10
CA ASN A 356 36.35 -20.29 6.37
C ASN A 356 34.94 -20.93 6.24
N GLU A 357 34.06 -20.33 5.41
CA GLU A 357 32.68 -20.81 5.17
C GLU A 357 31.77 -20.78 6.41
N GLU A 358 32.20 -20.20 7.52
CA GLU A 358 31.36 -19.98 8.69
C GLU A 358 30.32 -18.88 8.42
N VAL A 359 29.15 -19.00 9.01
CA VAL A 359 28.11 -17.96 8.93
C VAL A 359 28.53 -16.77 9.80
N GLU A 360 28.48 -15.57 9.25
CA GLU A 360 28.68 -14.33 10.00
C GLU A 360 27.52 -13.35 9.76
N LEU A 361 27.25 -12.52 10.75
CA LEU A 361 26.31 -11.40 10.62
C LEU A 361 27.06 -10.14 10.20
N SER A 362 26.44 -9.36 9.33
CA SER A 362 26.92 -8.08 8.85
C SER A 362 25.96 -6.97 9.31
N ALA A 363 26.40 -6.17 10.27
CA ALA A 363 25.66 -5.03 10.81
C ALA A 363 26.03 -3.77 10.03
N GLY A 364 25.20 -3.40 9.09
CA GLY A 364 25.36 -2.21 8.23
C GLY A 364 24.31 -1.15 8.53
N ALA A 365 24.13 -0.21 7.60
CA ALA A 365 23.26 0.96 7.75
C ALA A 365 21.77 0.65 8.06
N ARG A 366 21.35 -0.59 7.91
CA ARG A 366 19.96 -1.02 8.20
C ARG A 366 19.83 -1.70 9.56
N THR A 367 20.95 -2.14 10.13
CA THR A 367 21.00 -2.84 11.40
C THR A 367 20.81 -1.85 12.54
N ARG A 368 20.09 -2.25 13.56
CA ARG A 368 19.99 -1.54 14.84
C ARG A 368 20.63 -2.37 15.93
N ILE A 369 21.38 -1.73 16.78
CA ILE A 369 22.02 -2.39 17.91
C ILE A 369 21.58 -1.70 19.18
N GLN A 370 21.15 -2.48 20.16
CA GLN A 370 20.69 -2.04 21.46
C GLN A 370 21.54 -2.72 22.54
N ILE A 371 22.19 -1.93 23.38
CA ILE A 371 22.83 -2.44 24.59
C ILE A 371 21.74 -2.56 25.65
N ILE A 372 21.46 -3.78 26.09
CA ILE A 372 20.42 -4.07 27.09
C ILE A 372 21.02 -3.93 28.50
N ARG A 373 22.23 -4.47 28.67
CA ARG A 373 22.95 -4.43 29.93
C ARG A 373 24.46 -4.45 29.64
N LYS A 374 25.20 -3.59 30.33
CA LYS A 374 26.67 -3.60 30.34
C LYS A 374 27.21 -4.55 31.36
#